data_63104ef1d33a39fc3cf4b36f96c9635d
#
_entry.id   63104ef1d33a39fc3cf4b36f96c9635d
#
_cell.length_a   1.000
_cell.length_b   1.000
_cell.length_c   1.000
_cell.angle_alpha   90.00
_cell.angle_beta   90.00
_cell.angle_gamma   90.00
#
_symmetry.space_group_name_H-M   'P 1'
#
loop_
_entity.id
_entity.type
_entity.pdbx_description
1 polymer ?
#
loop_
_entity_poly.entity_id
_entity_poly.type
_entity_poly.pdbx_seq_one_letter_code
_entity_poly.pdbx_strand_id
1 'polypeptide(L)'
;SPSSAIAAAEQDLACGPTEVLAQRQEGEATFLLSWNDQVLLANMVSPAFWRGHLLPGQPLYCADRTRDTQQGIAAAGFRFYNQDTRQGWGQWAGLVSGWPEAVSVRLTGPEAPEPMEAALQPTGEGDQYFWVHHPYTGEALCPSYTQITLLDEAGHALTTAPITNPEHFTIISPSQGVVAY
;
A
#
# COMPACT_ATOMS: atom_id res chain seq x y z
N SER A 1 9.30 -9.74 -15.16
CA SER A 1 8.09 -9.06 -15.64
C SER A 1 7.09 -8.86 -14.49
N PRO A 2 6.14 -7.94 -14.62
CA PRO A 2 5.09 -7.77 -13.60
C PRO A 2 4.31 -9.06 -13.29
N SER A 3 3.99 -9.85 -14.31
CA SER A 3 3.29 -11.13 -14.14
C SER A 3 4.11 -12.14 -13.33
N SER A 4 5.43 -12.19 -13.54
CA SER A 4 6.32 -13.07 -12.78
C SER A 4 6.42 -12.64 -11.31
N ALA A 5 6.43 -11.32 -11.06
CA ALA A 5 6.47 -10.79 -9.71
C ALA A 5 5.18 -11.10 -8.93
N ILE A 6 4.02 -10.98 -9.58
CA ILE A 6 2.74 -11.34 -8.99
C ILE A 6 2.69 -12.83 -8.67
N ALA A 7 3.08 -13.68 -9.60
CA ALA A 7 3.10 -15.13 -9.39
C ALA A 7 3.99 -15.55 -8.22
N ALA A 8 5.19 -14.92 -8.09
CA ALA A 8 6.08 -15.18 -6.97
C ALA A 8 5.45 -14.73 -5.64
N ALA A 9 4.84 -13.56 -5.60
CA ALA A 9 4.17 -13.05 -4.41
C ALA A 9 2.98 -13.91 -3.99
N GLU A 10 2.17 -14.37 -4.93
CA GLU A 10 1.05 -15.27 -4.69
C GLU A 10 1.51 -16.59 -4.09
N GLN A 11 2.62 -17.13 -4.57
CA GLN A 11 3.20 -18.36 -4.04
C GLN A 11 3.72 -18.18 -2.62
N ASP A 12 4.47 -17.10 -2.35
CA ASP A 12 5.08 -16.84 -1.06
C ASP A 12 4.03 -16.57 0.04
N LEU A 13 2.95 -15.87 -0.33
CA LEU A 13 1.88 -15.49 0.60
C LEU A 13 0.73 -16.48 0.64
N ALA A 14 0.75 -17.52 -0.19
CA ALA A 14 -0.39 -18.44 -0.39
C ALA A 14 -1.70 -17.72 -0.73
N CYS A 15 -1.60 -16.58 -1.43
CA CYS A 15 -2.75 -15.71 -1.74
C CYS A 15 -3.60 -16.22 -2.91
N GLY A 16 -3.12 -17.21 -3.67
CA GLY A 16 -3.79 -17.68 -4.88
C GLY A 16 -3.73 -16.66 -6.04
N PRO A 17 -4.32 -16.99 -7.21
CA PRO A 17 -4.30 -16.11 -8.37
C PRO A 17 -4.99 -14.77 -8.09
N THR A 18 -4.34 -13.67 -8.50
CA THR A 18 -4.87 -12.32 -8.38
C THR A 18 -4.93 -11.62 -9.73
N GLU A 19 -5.80 -10.61 -9.83
CA GLU A 19 -5.90 -9.72 -10.99
C GLU A 19 -5.33 -8.35 -10.66
N VAL A 20 -4.64 -7.73 -11.63
CA VAL A 20 -4.07 -6.40 -11.45
C VAL A 20 -5.17 -5.35 -11.46
N LEU A 21 -5.29 -4.58 -10.39
CA LEU A 21 -6.17 -3.40 -10.31
C LEU A 21 -5.50 -2.15 -10.86
N ALA A 22 -4.23 -1.94 -10.49
CA ALA A 22 -3.52 -0.73 -10.84
C ALA A 22 -2.01 -0.97 -10.93
N GLN A 23 -1.37 -0.14 -11.72
CA GLN A 23 0.08 -0.15 -11.90
C GLN A 23 0.59 1.29 -11.83
N ARG A 24 1.73 1.49 -11.16
CA ARG A 24 2.38 2.79 -11.04
C ARG A 24 3.86 2.66 -11.29
N GLN A 25 4.41 3.59 -12.09
CA GLN A 25 5.84 3.69 -12.36
C GLN A 25 6.44 4.85 -11.58
N GLU A 26 7.46 4.57 -10.77
CA GLU A 26 8.23 5.58 -10.04
C GLU A 26 9.72 5.32 -10.31
N GLY A 27 10.34 6.11 -11.19
CA GLY A 27 11.69 5.87 -11.63
C GLY A 27 11.83 4.51 -12.32
N GLU A 28 12.72 3.66 -11.83
CA GLU A 28 12.91 2.29 -12.33
C GLU A 28 12.00 1.26 -11.65
N ALA A 29 11.29 1.66 -10.61
CA ALA A 29 10.41 0.76 -9.88
C ALA A 29 9.00 0.75 -10.49
N THR A 30 8.43 -0.44 -10.60
CA THR A 30 7.04 -0.65 -10.96
C THR A 30 6.30 -1.20 -9.74
N PHE A 31 5.27 -0.50 -9.31
CA PHE A 31 4.41 -0.92 -8.23
C PHE A 31 3.12 -1.49 -8.81
N LEU A 32 2.65 -2.58 -8.24
CA LEU A 32 1.46 -3.29 -8.68
C LEU A 32 0.51 -3.47 -7.50
N LEU A 33 -0.75 -3.16 -7.73
CA LEU A 33 -1.84 -3.47 -6.82
C LEU A 33 -2.72 -4.51 -7.50
N SER A 34 -2.91 -5.66 -6.86
CA SER A 34 -3.72 -6.75 -7.38
C SER A 34 -4.64 -7.30 -6.30
N TRP A 35 -5.66 -8.04 -6.70
CA TRP A 35 -6.67 -8.53 -5.77
C TRP A 35 -7.33 -9.82 -6.24
N ASN A 36 -8.01 -10.49 -5.32
CA ASN A 36 -9.03 -11.51 -5.57
C ASN A 36 -10.11 -11.39 -4.49
N ASP A 37 -10.98 -12.35 -4.40
CA ASP A 37 -12.07 -12.33 -3.41
C ASP A 37 -11.59 -12.37 -1.96
N GLN A 38 -10.35 -12.80 -1.72
CA GLN A 38 -9.81 -13.01 -0.38
C GLN A 38 -8.75 -11.99 0.03
N VAL A 39 -7.98 -11.45 -0.93
CA VAL A 39 -6.82 -10.61 -0.60
C VAL A 39 -6.70 -9.37 -1.48
N LEU A 40 -6.06 -8.36 -0.92
CA LEU A 40 -5.47 -7.22 -1.62
C LEU A 40 -3.95 -7.33 -1.48
N LEU A 41 -3.25 -7.36 -2.60
CA LEU A 41 -1.81 -7.60 -2.66
C LEU A 41 -1.10 -6.41 -3.29
N ALA A 42 -0.13 -5.83 -2.60
CA ALA A 42 0.79 -4.85 -3.17
C ALA A 42 2.16 -5.46 -3.39
N ASN A 43 2.72 -5.18 -4.54
CA ASN A 43 3.99 -5.73 -4.98
C ASN A 43 4.83 -4.67 -5.68
N MET A 44 6.14 -4.87 -5.72
CA MET A 44 7.08 -3.97 -6.36
C MET A 44 8.09 -4.75 -7.19
N VAL A 45 8.40 -4.23 -8.38
CA VAL A 45 9.48 -4.72 -9.24
C VAL A 45 10.45 -3.57 -9.49
N SER A 46 11.70 -3.73 -9.06
CA SER A 46 12.75 -2.74 -9.28
C SER A 46 14.10 -3.43 -9.47
N PRO A 47 14.70 -3.35 -10.67
CA PRO A 47 16.01 -3.95 -10.91
C PRO A 47 17.14 -3.31 -10.08
N ALA A 48 17.09 -2.01 -9.87
CA ALA A 48 18.12 -1.28 -9.13
C ALA A 48 18.02 -1.51 -7.61
N PHE A 49 16.81 -1.61 -7.11
CA PHE A 49 16.51 -1.78 -5.70
C PHE A 49 16.93 -3.15 -5.16
N TRP A 50 16.89 -4.16 -6.04
CA TRP A 50 17.07 -5.56 -5.66
C TRP A 50 18.52 -6.05 -5.67
N ARG A 51 19.46 -5.20 -6.05
CA ARG A 51 20.88 -5.59 -6.07
C ARG A 51 21.37 -5.91 -4.65
N GLY A 52 21.23 -7.18 -4.28
CA GLY A 52 21.83 -7.78 -3.10
C GLY A 52 20.99 -7.81 -1.82
N HIS A 53 19.77 -7.26 -1.79
CA HIS A 53 19.06 -7.10 -0.52
C HIS A 53 17.63 -7.65 -0.48
N LEU A 54 16.88 -7.58 -1.57
CA LEU A 54 15.53 -8.13 -1.66
C LEU A 54 15.38 -8.85 -3.00
N LEU A 55 14.55 -9.86 -3.05
CA LEU A 55 14.30 -10.61 -4.29
C LEU A 55 13.29 -9.87 -5.17
N PRO A 56 13.49 -9.88 -6.52
CA PRO A 56 12.50 -9.34 -7.44
C PRO A 56 11.13 -9.96 -7.20
N GLY A 57 10.09 -9.13 -7.16
CA GLY A 57 8.73 -9.60 -6.96
C GLY A 57 8.34 -9.89 -5.53
N GLN A 58 9.16 -9.49 -4.56
CA GLN A 58 8.80 -9.64 -3.15
C GLN A 58 7.59 -8.78 -2.82
N PRO A 59 6.55 -9.35 -2.17
CA PRO A 59 5.37 -8.59 -1.80
C PRO A 59 5.70 -7.53 -0.75
N LEU A 60 5.10 -6.35 -0.90
CA LEU A 60 5.19 -5.31 0.11
C LEU A 60 4.24 -5.59 1.27
N TYR A 61 3.01 -5.99 0.93
CA TYR A 61 2.02 -6.41 1.92
C TYR A 61 0.89 -7.20 1.24
N CYS A 62 0.16 -7.96 2.08
CA CYS A 62 -1.06 -8.64 1.69
C CYS A 62 -2.13 -8.36 2.77
N ALA A 63 -3.26 -7.80 2.37
CA ALA A 63 -4.40 -7.60 3.26
C ALA A 63 -5.41 -8.74 3.05
N ASP A 64 -5.81 -9.40 4.13
CA ASP A 64 -6.86 -10.41 4.11
C ASP A 64 -8.22 -9.72 4.18
N ARG A 65 -8.98 -9.76 3.09
CA ARG A 65 -10.26 -9.06 2.96
C ARG A 65 -11.33 -9.61 3.92
N THR A 66 -11.22 -10.85 4.33
CA THR A 66 -12.21 -11.48 5.21
C THR A 66 -11.92 -11.21 6.68
N ARG A 67 -10.64 -11.20 7.08
CA ARG A 67 -10.19 -11.00 8.44
C ARG A 67 -9.98 -9.52 8.79
N ASP A 68 -9.40 -8.78 7.86
CA ASP A 68 -8.90 -7.43 8.12
C ASP A 68 -9.87 -6.33 7.67
N THR A 69 -11.07 -6.70 7.21
CA THR A 69 -12.09 -5.73 6.81
C THR A 69 -12.87 -5.22 8.02
N GLN A 70 -12.92 -3.91 8.17
CA GLN A 70 -13.78 -3.23 9.14
C GLN A 70 -14.64 -2.18 8.43
N GLN A 71 -15.94 -2.21 8.69
CA GLN A 71 -16.92 -1.30 8.08
C GLN A 71 -16.85 -1.27 6.55
N GLY A 72 -16.54 -2.42 5.91
CA GLY A 72 -16.38 -2.50 4.47
C GLY A 72 -15.01 -2.02 3.95
N ILE A 73 -14.07 -1.69 4.82
CA ILE A 73 -12.74 -1.18 4.46
C ILE A 73 -11.67 -2.21 4.83
N ALA A 74 -10.88 -2.64 3.85
CA ALA A 74 -9.69 -3.45 4.05
C ALA A 74 -8.48 -2.67 3.53
N ALA A 75 -7.54 -2.33 4.41
CA ALA A 75 -6.41 -1.48 4.06
C ALA A 75 -5.11 -1.92 4.72
N ALA A 76 -4.01 -1.61 4.07
CA ALA A 76 -2.67 -1.86 4.57
C ALA A 76 -1.70 -0.75 4.13
N GLY A 77 -0.57 -0.65 4.84
CA GLY A 77 0.47 0.30 4.54
C GLY A 77 1.85 -0.32 4.55
N PHE A 78 2.75 0.29 3.79
CA PHE A 78 4.16 -0.06 3.74
C PHE A 78 5.01 1.20 3.69
N ARG A 79 6.07 1.24 4.52
CA ARG A 79 7.07 2.32 4.49
C ARG A 79 8.44 1.76 4.18
N PHE A 80 9.21 2.52 3.42
CA PHE A 80 10.56 2.19 3.04
C PHE A 80 11.49 3.39 3.18
N TYR A 81 12.70 3.16 3.67
CA TYR A 81 13.71 4.19 3.81
C TYR A 81 15.12 3.66 3.50
N ASN A 82 15.86 4.40 2.69
CA ASN A 82 17.26 4.13 2.40
C ASN A 82 18.11 5.17 3.15
N GLN A 83 18.85 4.71 4.16
CA GLN A 83 19.68 5.58 4.99
C GLN A 83 20.86 6.19 4.25
N ASP A 84 21.39 5.48 3.25
CA ASP A 84 22.54 5.99 2.50
C ASP A 84 22.18 7.18 1.61
N THR A 85 21.02 7.13 0.98
CA THR A 85 20.52 8.20 0.10
C THR A 85 19.62 9.19 0.81
N ARG A 86 19.16 8.89 2.02
CA ARG A 86 18.15 9.64 2.78
C ARG A 86 16.86 9.84 2.01
N GLN A 87 16.49 8.82 1.23
CA GLN A 87 15.27 8.80 0.43
C GLN A 87 14.40 7.62 0.85
N GLY A 88 13.11 7.83 0.79
CA GLY A 88 12.16 6.80 1.10
C GLY A 88 10.80 7.08 0.47
N TRP A 89 9.87 6.20 0.77
CA TRP A 89 8.48 6.34 0.33
C TRP A 89 7.57 5.53 1.24
N GLY A 90 6.31 5.92 1.25
CA GLY A 90 5.25 5.15 1.87
C GLY A 90 4.14 4.88 0.89
N GLN A 91 3.50 3.74 1.01
CA GLN A 91 2.32 3.37 0.24
C GLN A 91 1.22 2.88 1.16
N TRP A 92 0.01 3.32 0.87
CA TRP A 92 -1.20 2.84 1.53
C TRP A 92 -2.22 2.52 0.46
N ALA A 93 -2.83 1.37 0.58
CA ALA A 93 -3.87 0.96 -0.35
C ALA A 93 -4.99 0.24 0.39
N GLY A 94 -6.18 0.27 -0.19
CA GLY A 94 -7.31 -0.41 0.39
C GLY A 94 -8.46 -0.61 -0.57
N LEU A 95 -9.34 -1.51 -0.17
CA LEU A 95 -10.62 -1.80 -0.83
C LEU A 95 -11.75 -1.28 0.04
N VAL A 96 -12.74 -0.69 -0.60
CA VAL A 96 -13.93 -0.12 0.05
C VAL A 96 -15.17 -0.76 -0.59
N SER A 97 -15.99 -1.38 0.24
CA SER A 97 -17.22 -2.07 -0.17
C SER A 97 -18.40 -1.51 0.61
N GLY A 98 -19.55 -1.35 -0.06
CA GLY A 98 -20.79 -0.96 0.60
C GLY A 98 -20.94 0.54 0.89
N TRP A 99 -20.11 1.39 0.29
CA TRP A 99 -20.16 2.84 0.45
C TRP A 99 -20.26 3.55 -0.92
N PRO A 100 -21.37 3.40 -1.63
CA PRO A 100 -21.49 3.96 -3.00
C PRO A 100 -21.40 5.50 -3.04
N GLU A 101 -21.70 6.20 -1.97
CA GLU A 101 -21.59 7.65 -1.84
C GLU A 101 -20.16 8.14 -1.56
N ALA A 102 -19.25 7.25 -1.19
CA ALA A 102 -17.86 7.61 -0.94
C ALA A 102 -17.12 7.88 -2.25
N VAL A 103 -16.39 8.99 -2.32
CA VAL A 103 -15.60 9.40 -3.49
C VAL A 103 -14.12 9.54 -3.20
N SER A 104 -13.74 9.67 -1.93
CA SER A 104 -12.35 9.80 -1.52
C SER A 104 -12.10 9.25 -0.12
N VAL A 105 -10.84 9.08 0.21
CA VAL A 105 -10.39 8.70 1.54
C VAL A 105 -9.45 9.76 2.09
N ARG A 106 -9.48 9.92 3.42
CA ARG A 106 -8.52 10.72 4.16
C ARG A 106 -7.77 9.81 5.11
N LEU A 107 -6.45 9.79 5.00
CA LEU A 107 -5.56 9.05 5.89
C LEU A 107 -5.06 9.99 6.98
N THR A 108 -5.14 9.55 8.24
CA THR A 108 -4.66 10.28 9.41
C THR A 108 -3.87 9.37 10.34
N GLY A 109 -3.05 9.96 11.18
CA GLY A 109 -2.29 9.24 12.18
C GLY A 109 -1.66 10.20 13.19
N PRO A 110 -1.31 9.70 14.41
CA PRO A 110 -0.79 10.54 15.48
C PRO A 110 0.59 11.14 15.17
N GLU A 111 1.35 10.49 14.29
CA GLU A 111 2.68 10.95 13.87
C GLU A 111 2.67 11.64 12.50
N ALA A 112 1.49 11.81 11.89
CA ALA A 112 1.34 12.47 10.60
C ALA A 112 0.93 13.93 10.84
N PRO A 113 1.78 14.91 10.48
CA PRO A 113 1.47 16.33 10.71
C PRO A 113 0.29 16.81 9.85
N GLU A 114 0.08 16.18 8.70
CA GLU A 114 -1.01 16.54 7.78
C GLU A 114 -1.72 15.28 7.30
N PRO A 115 -3.05 15.34 7.13
CA PRO A 115 -3.79 14.24 6.52
C PRO A 115 -3.44 14.11 5.05
N MET A 116 -3.57 12.89 4.51
CA MET A 116 -3.40 12.60 3.10
C MET A 116 -4.73 12.18 2.51
N GLU A 117 -5.10 12.74 1.37
CA GLU A 117 -6.34 12.40 0.68
C GLU A 117 -6.05 11.70 -0.66
N ALA A 118 -6.90 10.75 -1.01
CA ALA A 118 -6.84 10.06 -2.27
C ALA A 118 -8.25 9.80 -2.81
N ALA A 119 -8.41 9.88 -4.13
CA ALA A 119 -9.65 9.53 -4.79
C ALA A 119 -9.89 8.03 -4.74
N LEU A 120 -11.15 7.62 -4.60
CA LEU A 120 -11.57 6.25 -4.78
C LEU A 120 -11.76 5.96 -6.28
N GLN A 121 -11.31 4.78 -6.70
CA GLN A 121 -11.42 4.30 -8.07
C GLN A 121 -12.28 3.04 -8.10
N PRO A 122 -13.11 2.85 -9.14
CA PRO A 122 -13.88 1.61 -9.27
C PRO A 122 -12.98 0.43 -9.63
N THR A 123 -13.27 -0.73 -9.04
CA THR A 123 -12.61 -1.99 -9.43
C THR A 123 -13.20 -2.59 -10.70
N GLY A 124 -14.41 -2.20 -11.05
CA GLY A 124 -15.20 -2.82 -12.12
C GLY A 124 -16.13 -3.93 -11.64
N GLU A 125 -16.07 -4.33 -10.38
CA GLU A 125 -16.86 -5.39 -9.78
C GLU A 125 -17.72 -4.95 -8.58
N GLY A 126 -18.01 -3.64 -8.51
CA GLY A 126 -18.88 -3.08 -7.48
C GLY A 126 -18.14 -2.51 -6.26
N ASP A 127 -16.89 -2.85 -6.08
CA ASP A 127 -16.04 -2.27 -5.04
C ASP A 127 -15.26 -1.07 -5.57
N GLN A 128 -14.67 -0.34 -4.65
CA GLN A 128 -13.77 0.77 -4.93
C GLN A 128 -12.42 0.49 -4.28
N TYR A 129 -11.36 1.11 -4.80
CA TYR A 129 -10.03 1.05 -4.18
C TYR A 129 -9.38 2.42 -4.15
N PHE A 130 -8.44 2.59 -3.23
CA PHE A 130 -7.51 3.71 -3.24
C PHE A 130 -6.08 3.19 -3.19
N TRP A 131 -5.16 4.01 -3.69
CA TRP A 131 -3.74 3.72 -3.67
C TRP A 131 -2.95 5.02 -3.60
N VAL A 132 -2.21 5.18 -2.52
CA VAL A 132 -1.40 6.37 -2.25
C VAL A 132 0.07 5.99 -2.24
N HIS A 133 0.87 6.76 -2.96
CA HIS A 133 2.32 6.68 -2.93
C HIS A 133 2.88 8.04 -2.52
N HIS A 134 3.63 8.09 -1.42
CA HIS A 134 4.19 9.31 -0.88
C HIS A 134 5.71 9.21 -0.79
N PRO A 135 6.45 9.82 -1.74
CA PRO A 135 7.91 9.91 -1.63
C PRO A 135 8.30 10.95 -0.59
N TYR A 136 9.44 10.74 0.06
CA TYR A 136 10.01 11.72 0.99
C TYR A 136 11.53 11.66 0.99
N THR A 137 12.15 12.76 1.42
CA THR A 137 13.60 12.93 1.53
C THR A 137 13.96 13.57 2.86
N GLY A 138 15.19 13.33 3.33
CA GLY A 138 15.70 13.92 4.55
C GLY A 138 15.86 12.93 5.70
N GLU A 139 16.02 13.43 6.91
CA GLU A 139 16.22 12.61 8.11
C GLU A 139 14.91 12.21 8.78
N ALA A 140 13.83 12.94 8.49
CA ALA A 140 12.52 12.62 9.03
C ALA A 140 11.97 11.37 8.38
N LEU A 141 11.48 10.45 9.20
CA LEU A 141 10.80 9.26 8.71
C LEU A 141 9.46 9.62 8.07
N CYS A 142 9.04 8.83 7.10
CA CYS A 142 7.74 8.96 6.47
C CYS A 142 6.62 8.92 7.52
N PRO A 143 5.63 9.82 7.43
CA PRO A 143 4.50 9.78 8.35
C PRO A 143 3.80 8.43 8.34
N SER A 144 3.35 8.00 9.51
CA SER A 144 2.57 6.78 9.66
C SER A 144 1.09 7.13 9.72
N TYR A 145 0.28 6.45 8.89
CA TYR A 145 -1.17 6.61 8.87
C TYR A 145 -1.83 5.39 9.49
N THR A 146 -2.72 5.62 10.43
CA THR A 146 -3.35 4.57 11.23
C THR A 146 -4.86 4.51 11.07
N GLN A 147 -5.47 5.54 10.48
CA GLN A 147 -6.92 5.64 10.30
C GLN A 147 -7.28 6.10 8.90
N ILE A 148 -8.43 5.61 8.44
CA ILE A 148 -9.03 5.97 7.15
C ILE A 148 -10.41 6.55 7.42
N THR A 149 -10.68 7.73 6.85
CA THR A 149 -12.01 8.32 6.83
C THR A 149 -12.51 8.33 5.38
N LEU A 150 -13.70 7.79 5.16
CA LEU A 150 -14.38 7.89 3.86
C LEU A 150 -15.10 9.22 3.77
N LEU A 151 -14.97 9.90 2.63
CA LEU A 151 -15.57 11.19 2.37
C LEU A 151 -16.54 11.12 1.20
N ASP A 152 -17.66 11.83 1.30
CA ASP A 152 -18.57 12.05 0.18
C ASP A 152 -18.09 13.18 -0.74
N GLU A 153 -18.85 13.46 -1.80
CA GLU A 153 -18.53 14.50 -2.79
C GLU A 153 -18.44 15.91 -2.17
N ALA A 154 -19.19 16.16 -1.10
CA ALA A 154 -19.16 17.44 -0.37
C ALA A 154 -18.01 17.51 0.66
N GLY A 155 -17.24 16.43 0.84
CA GLY A 155 -16.16 16.36 1.81
C GLY A 155 -16.61 15.99 3.23
N HIS A 156 -17.86 15.54 3.40
CA HIS A 156 -18.35 15.09 4.69
C HIS A 156 -17.87 13.68 4.99
N ALA A 157 -17.49 13.43 6.25
CA ALA A 157 -17.10 12.13 6.74
C ALA A 157 -18.29 11.18 6.79
N LEU A 158 -18.18 10.04 6.14
CA LEU A 158 -19.17 8.97 6.14
C LEU A 158 -18.89 7.95 7.25
N THR A 159 -17.64 7.55 7.38
CA THR A 159 -17.18 6.64 8.44
C THR A 159 -15.66 6.76 8.60
N THR A 160 -15.18 6.33 9.75
CA THR A 160 -13.74 6.21 10.04
C THR A 160 -13.44 4.79 10.52
N ALA A 161 -12.39 4.20 9.98
CA ALA A 161 -11.93 2.86 10.36
C ALA A 161 -10.42 2.86 10.58
N PRO A 162 -9.91 1.98 11.47
CA PRO A 162 -8.47 1.81 11.63
C PRO A 162 -7.87 1.05 10.43
N ILE A 163 -6.59 1.30 10.16
CA ILE A 163 -5.80 0.43 9.30
C ILE A 163 -5.40 -0.77 10.16
N THR A 164 -6.02 -1.92 9.90
CA THR A 164 -5.91 -3.11 10.77
C THR A 164 -4.69 -3.96 10.50
N ASN A 165 -4.16 -3.92 9.28
CA ASN A 165 -2.92 -4.61 8.97
C ASN A 165 -1.74 -3.88 9.59
N PRO A 166 -0.85 -4.61 10.27
CA PRO A 166 0.39 -4.01 10.77
C PRO A 166 1.13 -3.34 9.63
N GLU A 167 1.54 -2.11 9.84
CA GLU A 167 2.36 -1.41 8.89
C GLU A 167 3.72 -2.08 8.78
N HIS A 168 4.12 -2.44 7.58
CA HIS A 168 5.45 -2.94 7.30
C HIS A 168 6.39 -1.76 7.11
N PHE A 169 7.51 -1.77 7.83
CA PHE A 169 8.54 -0.75 7.71
C PHE A 169 9.88 -1.41 7.46
N THR A 170 10.51 -1.06 6.34
CA THR A 170 11.85 -1.55 5.99
C THR A 170 12.82 -0.40 5.87
N ILE A 171 13.91 -0.47 6.62
CA ILE A 171 15.03 0.45 6.50
C ILE A 171 16.19 -0.32 5.89
N ILE A 172 16.78 0.22 4.83
CA ILE A 172 18.01 -0.33 4.26
C ILE A 172 19.15 0.66 4.41
N SER A 173 20.33 0.09 4.57
CA SER A 173 21.60 0.80 4.46
C SER A 173 22.51 -0.05 3.57
N PRO A 174 22.52 0.16 2.25
CA PRO A 174 23.31 -0.68 1.32
C PRO A 174 24.80 -0.74 1.67
N SER A 175 25.33 0.27 2.34
CA SER A 175 26.70 0.25 2.85
C SER A 175 26.91 -0.64 4.07
N GLN A 176 25.86 -1.01 4.80
CA GLN A 176 25.92 -1.77 6.06
C GLN A 176 25.05 -3.03 6.05
N GLY A 177 24.20 -3.22 5.04
CA GLY A 177 23.24 -4.31 4.94
C GLY A 177 21.79 -3.88 5.16
N VAL A 178 20.86 -4.82 5.04
CA VAL A 178 19.41 -4.57 5.22
C VAL A 178 19.05 -4.68 6.70
N VAL A 179 18.28 -3.70 7.20
CA VAL A 179 17.67 -3.74 8.52
C VAL A 179 16.15 -3.66 8.34
N ALA A 180 15.42 -4.68 8.80
CA ALA A 180 13.96 -4.75 8.75
C ALA A 180 13.37 -4.59 10.16
N TYR A 181 12.26 -3.85 10.25
CA TYR A 181 11.54 -3.63 11.51
C TYR A 181 10.08 -4.08 11.41
#